data_835f84c95acd117047e9f61aff57b004
#
_entry.id   835f84c95acd117047e9f61aff57b004
#
_cell.length_a   1.000
_cell.length_b   1.000
_cell.length_c   1.000
_cell.angle_alpha   90.00
_cell.angle_beta   90.00
_cell.angle_gamma   90.00
#
_symmetry.space_group_name_H-M   'P 1'
#
loop_
_entity.id
_entity.type
_entity.pdbx_description
1 polymer ?
#
loop_
_entity_poly.entity_id
_entity_poly.type
_entity_poly.pdbx_seq_one_letter_code
_entity_poly.pdbx_strand_id
1 'polypeptide(L)'
;MKNLYIICKGMWKNKGSIIVLMTQIMLMCLIFNILSAKFAYVNQSRNLIKTSKLDNAVLFLPAERFCNLIGGKTGNIYDGSEDIFNSYYEMKTSITRYQDITAVGTVHAGMGLVWDTEQQEYALAGFQVYDTVLLESLFLPLKEGKLLDLLTANGTIPVIVSSPLSKMYGLGSQMDLTIGHNEELYKVKTTVIGVLQNKYCYYTFPGGNIDSILLSDLVGKRISHSRDFFCILPPFGLGDDNIKQFTAEDPSFICFFEGNGPIDLLVDQWNNQAEAEGLGKFISFEDIDSRERKQIIIGNRSFISLGLVVALISLIGISGYNILQMLKNRQEIVVYLMHGMDWPHLFFVEMACNAIIFLLPAAVALGAVKIGISVAENTDTMLYGPLNLIVTSGICAAYILVSMATVLLLYRDRSLSSLMRKG
;
A
#
# COMPACT_ATOMS: atom_id res chain seq x y z
N MET A 1 -1.02 12.59 -43.40
CA MET A 1 -0.33 11.37 -43.84
C MET A 1 1.18 11.58 -44.15
N LYS A 2 1.63 12.66 -44.82
CA LYS A 2 3.06 12.90 -45.09
C LYS A 2 3.93 12.93 -43.81
N ASN A 3 3.49 13.60 -42.75
CA ASN A 3 4.25 13.72 -41.50
C ASN A 3 4.44 12.38 -40.80
N LEU A 4 3.43 11.52 -40.79
CA LEU A 4 3.51 10.17 -40.19
C LEU A 4 4.50 9.29 -40.91
N TYR A 5 4.56 9.40 -42.24
CA TYR A 5 5.54 8.68 -43.07
C TYR A 5 6.99 9.11 -42.77
N ILE A 6 7.22 10.41 -42.58
CA ILE A 6 8.56 10.95 -42.23
C ILE A 6 8.98 10.42 -40.86
N ILE A 7 8.06 10.43 -39.86
CA ILE A 7 8.29 9.92 -38.50
C ILE A 7 8.68 8.43 -38.57
N CYS A 8 7.87 7.60 -39.24
CA CYS A 8 8.11 6.17 -39.31
C CYS A 8 9.42 5.84 -40.06
N LYS A 9 9.73 6.55 -41.13
CA LYS A 9 10.96 6.37 -41.90
C LYS A 9 12.21 6.73 -41.08
N GLY A 10 12.17 7.84 -40.34
CA GLY A 10 13.26 8.27 -39.45
C GLY A 10 13.51 7.27 -38.32
N MET A 11 12.46 6.75 -37.70
CA MET A 11 12.55 5.72 -36.67
C MET A 11 13.14 4.41 -37.21
N TRP A 12 12.70 3.96 -38.38
CA TRP A 12 13.17 2.71 -38.99
C TRP A 12 14.65 2.73 -39.35
N LYS A 13 15.17 3.87 -39.77
CA LYS A 13 16.57 4.08 -40.17
C LYS A 13 17.55 3.94 -38.99
N ASN A 14 17.10 4.26 -37.78
CA ASN A 14 17.90 4.25 -36.54
C ASN A 14 17.39 3.24 -35.50
N LYS A 15 16.71 2.18 -35.94
CA LYS A 15 16.01 1.20 -35.08
C LYS A 15 16.84 0.67 -33.90
N GLY A 16 18.15 0.37 -34.14
CA GLY A 16 19.00 -0.17 -33.06
C GLY A 16 19.19 0.81 -31.90
N SER A 17 19.52 2.07 -32.20
CA SER A 17 19.69 3.10 -31.16
C SER A 17 18.37 3.40 -30.42
N ILE A 18 17.24 3.39 -31.15
CA ILE A 18 15.92 3.62 -30.61
C ILE A 18 15.53 2.49 -29.64
N ILE A 19 15.76 1.22 -30.04
CA ILE A 19 15.45 0.06 -29.18
C ILE A 19 16.24 0.15 -27.87
N VAL A 20 17.55 0.44 -27.92
CA VAL A 20 18.38 0.59 -26.74
C VAL A 20 17.84 1.70 -25.83
N LEU A 21 17.51 2.86 -26.39
CA LEU A 21 16.98 3.99 -25.65
C LEU A 21 15.61 3.68 -25.02
N MET A 22 14.70 3.06 -25.77
CA MET A 22 13.39 2.63 -25.27
C MET A 22 13.50 1.61 -24.12
N THR A 23 14.47 0.67 -24.25
CA THR A 23 14.73 -0.33 -23.18
C THR A 23 15.25 0.34 -21.90
N GLN A 24 16.15 1.32 -22.02
CA GLN A 24 16.64 2.08 -20.86
C GLN A 24 15.52 2.86 -20.17
N ILE A 25 14.68 3.55 -20.94
CA ILE A 25 13.54 4.30 -20.42
C ILE A 25 12.54 3.35 -19.75
N MET A 26 12.23 2.21 -20.37
CA MET A 26 11.35 1.20 -19.81
C MET A 26 11.89 0.68 -18.46
N LEU A 27 13.18 0.33 -18.40
CA LEU A 27 13.80 -0.16 -17.17
C LEU A 27 13.75 0.88 -16.06
N MET A 28 14.06 2.13 -16.36
CA MET A 28 13.95 3.22 -15.39
C MET A 28 12.52 3.41 -14.91
N CYS A 29 11.54 3.45 -15.82
CA CYS A 29 10.13 3.56 -15.46
C CYS A 29 9.67 2.37 -14.60
N LEU A 30 10.13 1.15 -14.87
CA LEU A 30 9.84 -0.03 -14.03
C LEU A 30 10.38 0.15 -12.62
N ILE A 31 11.65 0.53 -12.47
CA ILE A 31 12.27 0.72 -11.15
C ILE A 31 11.50 1.76 -10.32
N PHE A 32 11.28 2.95 -10.89
CA PHE A 32 10.59 4.03 -10.16
C PHE A 32 9.12 3.73 -9.90
N ASN A 33 8.44 2.98 -10.78
CA ASN A 33 7.05 2.57 -10.55
C ASN A 33 6.93 1.49 -9.48
N ILE A 34 7.87 0.56 -9.35
CA ILE A 34 7.91 -0.40 -8.25
C ILE A 34 8.11 0.34 -6.92
N LEU A 35 9.04 1.29 -6.86
CA LEU A 35 9.25 2.12 -5.68
C LEU A 35 8.01 2.94 -5.33
N SER A 36 7.39 3.59 -6.32
CA SER A 36 6.18 4.40 -6.09
C SER A 36 5.00 3.54 -5.63
N ALA A 37 4.91 2.28 -6.06
CA ALA A 37 3.88 1.35 -5.59
C ALA A 37 4.04 0.99 -4.11
N LYS A 38 5.28 0.84 -3.60
CA LYS A 38 5.56 0.67 -2.16
C LYS A 38 5.17 1.91 -1.37
N PHE A 39 5.57 3.09 -1.82
CA PHE A 39 5.19 4.34 -1.17
C PHE A 39 3.68 4.60 -1.21
N ALA A 40 3.00 4.21 -2.29
CA ALA A 40 1.55 4.34 -2.39
C ALA A 40 0.84 3.49 -1.33
N TYR A 41 1.37 2.30 -1.04
CA TYR A 41 0.85 1.41 0.00
C TYR A 41 0.97 2.04 1.40
N VAL A 42 2.15 2.54 1.77
CA VAL A 42 2.35 3.23 3.06
C VAL A 42 1.51 4.51 3.16
N ASN A 43 1.40 5.29 2.08
CA ASN A 43 0.55 6.47 2.06
C ASN A 43 -0.94 6.12 2.26
N GLN A 44 -1.38 4.96 1.77
CA GLN A 44 -2.73 4.48 2.01
C GLN A 44 -2.94 4.17 3.50
N SER A 45 -2.02 3.44 4.15
CA SER A 45 -2.09 3.14 5.58
C SER A 45 -2.13 4.43 6.40
N ARG A 46 -1.31 5.42 6.04
CA ARG A 46 -1.32 6.75 6.66
C ARG A 46 -2.67 7.49 6.50
N ASN A 47 -3.27 7.40 5.31
CA ASN A 47 -4.59 7.99 5.09
C ASN A 47 -5.67 7.32 5.93
N LEU A 48 -5.60 6.00 6.10
CA LEU A 48 -6.51 5.27 6.98
C LEU A 48 -6.38 5.70 8.44
N ILE A 49 -5.14 5.89 8.93
CA ILE A 49 -4.90 6.42 10.28
C ILE A 49 -5.58 7.76 10.46
N LYS A 50 -5.36 8.72 9.56
CA LYS A 50 -5.97 10.04 9.64
C LYS A 50 -7.50 9.99 9.61
N THR A 51 -8.06 9.14 8.73
CA THR A 51 -9.51 8.99 8.61
C THR A 51 -10.11 8.30 9.84
N SER A 52 -9.34 7.43 10.48
CA SER A 52 -9.75 6.66 11.67
C SER A 52 -9.51 7.40 12.99
N LYS A 53 -9.27 8.72 12.97
CA LYS A 53 -8.96 9.50 14.19
C LYS A 53 -7.81 8.95 15.04
N LEU A 54 -6.96 8.10 14.44
CA LEU A 54 -5.78 7.54 15.10
C LEU A 54 -4.63 8.54 15.22
N ASP A 55 -4.79 9.75 14.70
CA ASP A 55 -3.87 10.88 14.95
C ASP A 55 -3.79 11.23 16.45
N ASN A 56 -4.89 10.96 17.21
CA ASN A 56 -4.97 11.13 18.64
C ASN A 56 -4.92 9.77 19.37
N ALA A 57 -4.13 8.84 18.84
CA ALA A 57 -3.96 7.54 19.45
C ALA A 57 -2.50 7.09 19.38
N VAL A 58 -2.14 6.21 20.27
CA VAL A 58 -0.83 5.55 20.34
C VAL A 58 -1.04 4.05 20.50
N LEU A 59 -0.08 3.29 19.99
CA LEU A 59 -0.02 1.86 20.19
C LEU A 59 0.71 1.58 21.51
N PHE A 60 0.12 0.78 22.39
CA PHE A 60 0.79 0.23 23.55
C PHE A 60 1.09 -1.25 23.33
N LEU A 61 2.36 -1.59 23.53
CA LEU A 61 2.85 -2.96 23.46
C LEU A 61 3.25 -3.41 24.86
N PRO A 62 2.64 -4.46 25.40
CA PRO A 62 3.00 -5.01 26.69
C PRO A 62 4.44 -5.49 26.73
N ALA A 63 5.05 -5.46 27.90
CA ALA A 63 6.37 -6.02 28.11
C ALA A 63 6.39 -7.54 27.83
N GLU A 64 7.51 -8.06 27.36
CA GLU A 64 7.69 -9.46 26.97
C GLU A 64 7.26 -10.46 28.06
N ARG A 65 7.41 -10.09 29.35
CA ARG A 65 6.93 -10.91 30.47
C ARG A 65 5.42 -11.16 30.43
N PHE A 66 4.62 -10.21 29.92
CA PHE A 66 3.17 -10.36 29.77
C PHE A 66 2.82 -11.13 28.50
N CYS A 67 3.58 -10.92 27.43
CA CYS A 67 3.46 -11.71 26.20
C CYS A 67 3.81 -13.19 26.46
N ASN A 68 4.82 -13.45 27.27
CA ASN A 68 5.19 -14.82 27.68
C ASN A 68 4.19 -15.46 28.65
N LEU A 69 3.48 -14.67 29.46
CA LEU A 69 2.37 -15.16 30.28
C LEU A 69 1.17 -15.55 29.41
N ILE A 70 0.95 -14.84 28.34
CA ILE A 70 -0.15 -15.05 27.39
C ILE A 70 0.24 -16.13 26.36
N GLY A 71 1.47 -16.15 25.82
CA GLY A 71 1.93 -17.11 24.79
C GLY A 71 2.79 -18.27 25.28
N GLY A 72 3.49 -18.09 26.40
CA GLY A 72 4.55 -19.02 26.83
C GLY A 72 4.11 -20.30 27.51
N LYS A 73 2.84 -20.45 27.89
CA LYS A 73 2.29 -21.70 28.43
C LYS A 73 1.57 -22.55 27.39
N THR A 74 1.41 -22.06 26.19
CA THR A 74 0.58 -22.71 25.18
C THR A 74 1.38 -23.21 24.00
N GLY A 75 1.85 -24.43 24.12
CA GLY A 75 1.99 -25.26 22.93
C GLY A 75 0.65 -25.55 22.23
N ASN A 76 -0.45 -25.04 22.78
CA ASN A 76 -1.81 -25.09 22.24
C ASN A 76 -2.45 -23.70 22.37
N ILE A 77 -2.64 -23.06 21.24
CA ILE A 77 -3.38 -21.80 21.03
C ILE A 77 -4.81 -21.81 21.64
N TYR A 78 -5.28 -22.93 22.16
CA TYR A 78 -6.65 -23.20 22.56
C TYR A 78 -6.87 -23.34 24.07
N ASP A 79 -5.82 -23.21 24.86
CA ASP A 79 -5.98 -23.24 26.31
C ASP A 79 -6.17 -21.82 26.85
N GLY A 80 -7.28 -21.19 26.44
CA GLY A 80 -7.74 -19.88 26.92
C GLY A 80 -8.06 -19.98 28.41
N SER A 81 -7.03 -19.95 29.25
CA SER A 81 -7.23 -19.90 30.68
C SER A 81 -7.89 -18.56 31.03
N GLU A 82 -8.80 -18.60 31.96
CA GLU A 82 -9.44 -17.40 32.57
C GLU A 82 -8.39 -16.39 33.05
N ASP A 83 -7.19 -16.87 33.39
CA ASP A 83 -6.01 -16.08 33.77
C ASP A 83 -5.48 -15.18 32.66
N ILE A 84 -5.53 -15.62 31.40
CA ILE A 84 -5.05 -14.82 30.25
C ILE A 84 -5.97 -13.63 30.03
N PHE A 85 -7.28 -13.86 30.05
CA PHE A 85 -8.27 -12.81 29.87
C PHE A 85 -8.23 -11.81 31.02
N ASN A 86 -8.09 -12.28 32.24
CA ASN A 86 -7.97 -11.43 33.42
C ASN A 86 -6.72 -10.55 33.35
N SER A 87 -5.57 -11.12 32.92
CA SER A 87 -4.33 -10.37 32.70
C SER A 87 -4.48 -9.31 31.61
N TYR A 88 -5.22 -9.64 30.56
CA TYR A 88 -5.53 -8.71 29.47
C TYR A 88 -6.42 -7.55 29.94
N TYR A 89 -7.46 -7.85 30.70
CA TYR A 89 -8.36 -6.87 31.27
C TYR A 89 -7.68 -5.98 32.31
N GLU A 90 -6.84 -6.56 33.18
CA GLU A 90 -6.01 -5.83 34.13
C GLU A 90 -5.04 -4.89 33.45
N MET A 91 -4.42 -5.33 32.35
CA MET A 91 -3.53 -4.51 31.53
C MET A 91 -4.30 -3.32 30.94
N LYS A 92 -5.46 -3.56 30.33
CA LYS A 92 -6.32 -2.51 29.78
C LYS A 92 -6.68 -1.50 30.88
N THR A 93 -7.04 -1.97 32.06
CA THR A 93 -7.38 -1.13 33.24
C THR A 93 -6.16 -0.35 33.73
N SER A 94 -4.98 -0.93 33.73
CA SER A 94 -3.74 -0.26 34.12
C SER A 94 -3.39 0.86 33.15
N ILE A 95 -3.52 0.62 31.84
CA ILE A 95 -3.25 1.62 30.80
C ILE A 95 -4.21 2.82 30.90
N THR A 96 -5.49 2.60 31.23
CA THR A 96 -6.46 3.70 31.38
C THR A 96 -6.17 4.64 32.54
N ARG A 97 -5.25 4.30 33.46
CA ARG A 97 -4.83 5.16 34.57
C ARG A 97 -3.79 6.21 34.19
N TYR A 98 -3.18 6.09 32.99
CA TYR A 98 -2.20 7.08 32.54
C TYR A 98 -2.93 8.40 32.24
N GLN A 99 -2.29 9.49 32.61
CA GLN A 99 -2.83 10.83 32.41
C GLN A 99 -3.15 11.05 30.93
N ASP A 100 -4.28 11.71 30.66
CA ASP A 100 -4.77 12.07 29.32
C ASP A 100 -5.21 10.88 28.44
N ILE A 101 -5.07 9.62 28.85
CA ILE A 101 -5.64 8.48 28.15
C ILE A 101 -7.15 8.38 28.49
N THR A 102 -7.98 8.53 27.47
CA THR A 102 -9.45 8.57 27.61
C THR A 102 -10.11 7.23 27.31
N ALA A 103 -9.54 6.47 26.40
CA ALA A 103 -10.07 5.15 26.03
C ALA A 103 -8.96 4.21 25.54
N VAL A 104 -9.17 2.92 25.72
CA VAL A 104 -8.27 1.87 25.26
C VAL A 104 -9.06 0.86 24.44
N GLY A 105 -8.72 0.76 23.17
CA GLY A 105 -9.31 -0.18 22.22
C GLY A 105 -8.49 -1.45 22.07
N THR A 106 -9.17 -2.56 21.81
CA THR A 106 -8.57 -3.89 21.68
C THR A 106 -9.18 -4.67 20.53
N VAL A 107 -8.34 -5.51 19.90
CA VAL A 107 -8.78 -6.46 18.87
C VAL A 107 -8.53 -7.87 19.35
N HIS A 108 -9.53 -8.71 19.23
CA HIS A 108 -9.39 -10.15 19.43
C HIS A 108 -9.46 -10.83 18.07
N ALA A 109 -8.55 -11.75 17.79
CA ALA A 109 -8.50 -12.48 16.54
C ALA A 109 -8.68 -13.99 16.77
N GLY A 110 -9.24 -14.66 15.80
CA GLY A 110 -9.42 -16.11 15.87
C GLY A 110 -9.66 -16.71 14.50
N MET A 111 -9.79 -18.03 14.49
CA MET A 111 -10.10 -18.83 13.31
C MET A 111 -11.42 -19.57 13.55
N GLY A 112 -12.22 -19.64 12.49
CA GLY A 112 -13.47 -20.38 12.49
C GLY A 112 -13.65 -21.14 11.19
N LEU A 113 -14.73 -21.88 11.08
CA LEU A 113 -15.13 -22.61 9.87
C LEU A 113 -16.40 -21.99 9.31
N VAL A 114 -16.43 -21.78 8.01
CA VAL A 114 -17.60 -21.39 7.25
C VAL A 114 -17.87 -22.45 6.18
N TRP A 115 -19.14 -22.62 5.82
CA TRP A 115 -19.49 -23.55 4.75
C TRP A 115 -19.19 -22.93 3.39
N ASP A 116 -18.25 -23.53 2.64
CA ASP A 116 -17.98 -23.12 1.26
C ASP A 116 -19.03 -23.74 0.32
N THR A 117 -19.91 -22.90 -0.19
CA THR A 117 -20.99 -23.33 -1.09
C THR A 117 -20.49 -23.77 -2.47
N GLU A 118 -19.31 -23.31 -2.90
CA GLU A 118 -18.71 -23.69 -4.18
C GLU A 118 -18.03 -25.06 -4.08
N GLN A 119 -17.32 -25.33 -2.98
CA GLN A 119 -16.57 -26.57 -2.78
C GLN A 119 -17.37 -27.64 -2.01
N GLN A 120 -18.53 -27.27 -1.44
CA GLN A 120 -19.37 -28.16 -0.63
C GLN A 120 -18.64 -28.77 0.58
N GLU A 121 -17.75 -27.97 1.21
CA GLU A 121 -16.97 -28.35 2.38
C GLU A 121 -16.83 -27.20 3.37
N TYR A 122 -16.37 -27.49 4.58
CA TYR A 122 -16.02 -26.44 5.54
C TYR A 122 -14.64 -25.87 5.22
N ALA A 123 -14.58 -24.56 5.10
CA ALA A 123 -13.35 -23.82 4.86
C ALA A 123 -12.97 -22.97 6.08
N LEU A 124 -11.67 -22.80 6.30
CA LEU A 124 -11.16 -21.92 7.34
C LEU A 124 -11.46 -20.46 7.01
N ALA A 125 -11.97 -19.73 7.99
CA ALA A 125 -12.18 -18.29 7.93
C ALA A 125 -11.53 -17.60 9.13
N GLY A 126 -10.66 -16.63 8.88
CA GLY A 126 -10.18 -15.75 9.92
C GLY A 126 -11.29 -14.80 10.40
N PHE A 127 -11.31 -14.45 11.66
CA PHE A 127 -12.20 -13.41 12.13
C PHE A 127 -11.50 -12.50 13.14
N GLN A 128 -12.03 -11.29 13.27
CA GLN A 128 -11.64 -10.34 14.31
C GLN A 128 -12.88 -9.81 15.00
N VAL A 129 -12.75 -9.64 16.30
CA VAL A 129 -13.73 -8.97 17.15
C VAL A 129 -13.15 -7.62 17.55
N TYR A 130 -13.77 -6.54 17.12
CA TYR A 130 -13.40 -5.19 17.54
C TYR A 130 -14.25 -4.79 18.75
N ASP A 131 -13.60 -4.21 19.76
CA ASP A 131 -14.34 -3.64 20.87
C ASP A 131 -15.08 -2.35 20.44
N THR A 132 -15.99 -1.88 21.30
CA THR A 132 -16.83 -0.71 21.01
C THR A 132 -16.01 0.54 20.72
N VAL A 133 -14.89 0.74 21.44
CA VAL A 133 -13.99 1.88 21.27
C VAL A 133 -13.43 1.93 19.86
N LEU A 134 -13.01 0.77 19.35
CA LEU A 134 -12.46 0.67 18.00
C LEU A 134 -13.55 0.80 16.94
N LEU A 135 -14.73 0.20 17.12
CA LEU A 135 -15.83 0.32 16.18
C LEU A 135 -16.29 1.76 15.98
N GLU A 136 -16.24 2.59 17.04
CA GLU A 136 -16.57 4.01 16.98
C GLU A 136 -15.46 4.90 16.38
N SER A 137 -14.22 4.46 16.50
CA SER A 137 -13.04 5.26 16.15
C SER A 137 -12.46 4.92 14.78
N LEU A 138 -12.50 3.65 14.38
CA LEU A 138 -11.89 3.18 13.15
C LEU A 138 -12.73 3.50 11.93
N PHE A 139 -12.06 3.85 10.86
CA PHE A 139 -12.63 3.90 9.51
C PHE A 139 -12.08 2.74 8.69
N LEU A 140 -12.95 1.89 8.20
CA LEU A 140 -12.58 0.82 7.28
C LEU A 140 -13.35 1.02 5.97
N PRO A 141 -12.64 1.11 4.83
CA PRO A 141 -13.32 1.26 3.55
C PRO A 141 -14.07 -0.03 3.19
N LEU A 142 -15.39 0.06 3.17
CA LEU A 142 -16.27 -1.01 2.79
C LEU A 142 -16.77 -0.80 1.36
N LYS A 143 -17.03 -1.89 0.66
CA LYS A 143 -17.74 -1.87 -0.62
C LYS A 143 -19.24 -1.61 -0.40
N GLU A 144 -19.79 -2.22 0.65
CA GLU A 144 -21.19 -2.15 1.05
C GLU A 144 -21.28 -2.16 2.58
N GLY A 145 -22.27 -1.46 3.15
CA GLY A 145 -22.47 -1.36 4.60
C GLY A 145 -21.59 -0.31 5.28
N LYS A 146 -21.65 -0.23 6.61
CA LYS A 146 -20.85 0.65 7.47
C LYS A 146 -20.32 -0.11 8.67
N LEU A 147 -19.12 0.24 9.14
CA LEU A 147 -18.51 -0.41 10.32
C LEU A 147 -19.39 -0.25 11.58
N LEU A 148 -19.99 0.92 11.76
CA LEU A 148 -20.87 1.22 12.89
C LEU A 148 -22.16 0.40 12.91
N ASP A 149 -22.57 -0.16 11.77
CA ASP A 149 -23.75 -1.04 11.71
C ASP A 149 -23.52 -2.33 12.51
N LEU A 150 -22.27 -2.68 12.82
CA LEU A 150 -21.93 -3.77 13.75
C LEU A 150 -22.43 -3.53 15.18
N LEU A 151 -22.68 -2.28 15.57
CA LEU A 151 -23.21 -1.94 16.89
C LEU A 151 -24.75 -2.11 16.98
N THR A 152 -25.42 -2.39 15.86
CA THR A 152 -26.87 -2.54 15.80
C THR A 152 -27.26 -4.03 15.87
N ALA A 153 -27.72 -4.49 17.03
CA ALA A 153 -28.18 -5.86 17.20
C ALA A 153 -29.66 -6.02 16.78
N ASN A 154 -29.92 -6.82 15.76
CA ASN A 154 -31.28 -7.18 15.30
C ASN A 154 -31.52 -8.69 15.40
N GLY A 155 -31.33 -9.29 16.57
CA GLY A 155 -31.62 -10.70 16.85
C GLY A 155 -30.57 -11.72 16.41
N THR A 156 -29.75 -11.42 15.40
CA THR A 156 -28.58 -12.21 14.99
C THR A 156 -27.33 -11.34 15.07
N ILE A 157 -26.17 -11.95 15.20
CA ILE A 157 -24.89 -11.22 15.29
C ILE A 157 -24.56 -10.60 13.91
N PRO A 158 -24.47 -9.28 13.78
CA PRO A 158 -24.08 -8.64 12.53
C PRO A 158 -22.62 -8.96 12.21
N VAL A 159 -22.31 -9.18 10.92
CA VAL A 159 -20.96 -9.50 10.47
C VAL A 159 -20.61 -8.73 9.19
N ILE A 160 -19.39 -8.24 9.11
CA ILE A 160 -18.80 -7.71 7.88
C ILE A 160 -17.87 -8.79 7.32
N VAL A 161 -18.02 -9.11 6.04
CA VAL A 161 -17.31 -10.22 5.40
C VAL A 161 -16.34 -9.74 4.33
N SER A 162 -15.31 -10.54 4.06
CA SER A 162 -14.39 -10.31 2.95
C SER A 162 -15.09 -10.48 1.60
N SER A 163 -14.52 -9.86 0.56
CA SER A 163 -15.07 -9.96 -0.79
C SER A 163 -15.19 -11.40 -1.33
N PRO A 164 -14.24 -12.33 -1.08
CA PRO A 164 -14.44 -13.73 -1.42
C PRO A 164 -15.63 -14.36 -0.71
N LEU A 165 -15.78 -14.10 0.59
CA LEU A 165 -16.89 -14.65 1.37
C LEU A 165 -18.24 -14.04 0.97
N SER A 166 -18.25 -12.78 0.52
CA SER A 166 -19.48 -12.11 0.04
C SER A 166 -20.06 -12.68 -1.26
N LYS A 167 -19.27 -13.42 -2.02
CA LYS A 167 -19.77 -14.13 -3.21
C LYS A 167 -20.70 -15.29 -2.84
N MET A 168 -20.44 -15.91 -1.70
CA MET A 168 -21.24 -17.02 -1.16
C MET A 168 -22.38 -16.51 -0.27
N TYR A 169 -22.08 -15.51 0.54
CA TYR A 169 -22.99 -14.92 1.52
C TYR A 169 -23.19 -13.45 1.21
N GLY A 170 -24.19 -13.11 0.41
CA GLY A 170 -24.50 -11.73 0.03
C GLY A 170 -25.02 -10.89 1.20
N LEU A 171 -25.11 -9.58 0.99
CA LEU A 171 -25.64 -8.65 1.98
C LEU A 171 -27.07 -9.08 2.43
N GLY A 172 -27.31 -9.10 3.74
CA GLY A 172 -28.57 -9.54 4.35
C GLY A 172 -28.73 -11.06 4.51
N SER A 173 -27.81 -11.87 3.97
CA SER A 173 -27.88 -13.32 4.16
C SER A 173 -27.43 -13.75 5.55
N GLN A 174 -27.95 -14.90 5.98
CA GLN A 174 -27.48 -15.55 7.21
C GLN A 174 -26.28 -16.44 6.89
N MET A 175 -25.31 -16.46 7.80
CA MET A 175 -24.11 -17.28 7.73
C MET A 175 -23.87 -17.93 9.08
N ASP A 176 -23.59 -19.23 9.10
CA ASP A 176 -23.14 -19.93 10.28
C ASP A 176 -21.61 -19.90 10.34
N LEU A 177 -21.07 -19.26 11.38
CA LEU A 177 -19.67 -19.30 11.71
C LEU A 177 -19.46 -20.35 12.81
N THR A 178 -18.70 -21.40 12.52
CA THR A 178 -18.38 -22.42 13.51
C THR A 178 -17.02 -22.14 14.11
N ILE A 179 -16.98 -21.95 15.42
CA ILE A 179 -15.78 -21.61 16.18
C ILE A 179 -15.43 -22.82 17.04
N GLY A 180 -14.18 -23.26 16.99
CA GLY A 180 -13.69 -24.38 17.81
C GLY A 180 -13.04 -23.89 19.10
N HIS A 181 -13.40 -24.51 20.23
CA HIS A 181 -12.75 -24.32 21.52
C HIS A 181 -12.77 -25.61 22.33
N ASN A 182 -11.62 -25.99 22.89
CA ASN A 182 -11.46 -27.19 23.75
C ASN A 182 -12.19 -28.44 23.22
N GLU A 183 -11.99 -28.75 21.94
CA GLU A 183 -12.65 -29.86 21.22
C GLU A 183 -14.17 -29.69 20.99
N GLU A 184 -14.78 -28.63 21.48
CA GLU A 184 -16.19 -28.30 21.20
C GLU A 184 -16.30 -27.30 20.04
N LEU A 185 -17.34 -27.48 19.22
CA LEU A 185 -17.65 -26.63 18.08
C LEU A 185 -18.91 -25.81 18.40
N TYR A 186 -18.75 -24.51 18.48
CA TYR A 186 -19.87 -23.57 18.70
C TYR A 186 -20.30 -22.95 17.36
N LYS A 187 -21.58 -23.06 17.04
CA LYS A 187 -22.16 -22.40 15.87
C LYS A 187 -22.73 -21.03 16.25
N VAL A 188 -22.17 -20.00 15.65
CA VAL A 188 -22.63 -18.63 15.81
C VAL A 188 -23.42 -18.23 14.58
N LYS A 189 -24.72 -17.92 14.75
CA LYS A 189 -25.56 -17.43 13.66
C LYS A 189 -25.30 -15.94 13.45
N THR A 190 -24.86 -15.60 12.26
CA THR A 190 -24.52 -14.23 11.88
C THR A 190 -25.38 -13.76 10.70
N THR A 191 -25.53 -12.44 10.57
CA THR A 191 -26.15 -11.80 9.39
C THR A 191 -25.15 -10.87 8.74
N VAL A 192 -24.93 -11.05 7.44
CA VAL A 192 -23.99 -10.20 6.67
C VAL A 192 -24.57 -8.80 6.50
N ILE A 193 -23.94 -7.80 7.10
CA ILE A 193 -24.38 -6.39 7.04
C ILE A 193 -23.44 -5.51 6.24
N GLY A 194 -22.26 -6.01 5.86
CA GLY A 194 -21.29 -5.27 5.08
C GLY A 194 -20.27 -6.15 4.40
N VAL A 195 -19.60 -5.58 3.40
CA VAL A 195 -18.60 -6.25 2.60
C VAL A 195 -17.34 -5.40 2.56
N LEU A 196 -16.19 -5.98 2.90
CA LEU A 196 -14.89 -5.34 2.81
C LEU A 196 -14.56 -5.02 1.36
N GLN A 197 -14.00 -3.85 1.13
CA GLN A 197 -13.51 -3.48 -0.19
C GLN A 197 -12.33 -4.38 -0.58
N ASN A 198 -12.29 -4.81 -1.84
CA ASN A 198 -11.16 -5.57 -2.37
C ASN A 198 -9.84 -4.85 -2.08
N LYS A 199 -8.84 -5.60 -1.58
CA LYS A 199 -7.49 -5.14 -1.21
C LYS A 199 -7.37 -4.38 0.11
N TYR A 200 -8.48 -4.18 0.82
CA TYR A 200 -8.45 -3.68 2.19
C TYR A 200 -9.12 -4.71 3.06
N CYS A 201 -8.50 -5.13 4.12
CA CYS A 201 -9.18 -6.08 4.93
C CYS A 201 -9.44 -5.57 6.34
N TYR A 202 -8.45 -5.22 7.11
CA TYR A 202 -8.71 -4.98 8.51
C TYR A 202 -7.51 -4.32 9.19
N TYR A 203 -7.71 -3.86 10.41
CA TYR A 203 -6.64 -3.45 11.29
C TYR A 203 -6.12 -4.67 12.03
N THR A 204 -4.82 -4.93 11.92
CA THR A 204 -4.13 -5.91 12.75
C THR A 204 -3.23 -5.18 13.70
N PHE A 205 -3.24 -5.59 14.94
CA PHE A 205 -2.36 -5.04 15.95
C PHE A 205 -1.48 -6.18 16.47
N PRO A 206 -0.46 -6.58 15.68
CA PRO A 206 0.43 -7.63 16.12
C PRO A 206 1.20 -7.15 17.34
N GLY A 207 1.24 -7.97 18.35
CA GLY A 207 2.23 -7.86 19.41
C GLY A 207 3.61 -8.22 18.88
N GLY A 208 4.64 -8.04 19.68
CA GLY A 208 5.99 -8.47 19.36
C GLY A 208 7.03 -7.35 19.41
N ASN A 209 8.14 -7.53 18.69
CA ASN A 209 9.25 -6.58 18.76
C ASN A 209 8.86 -5.25 18.10
N ILE A 210 8.90 -4.20 18.91
CA ILE A 210 8.61 -2.81 18.55
C ILE A 210 9.35 -2.35 17.27
N ASP A 211 10.58 -2.81 17.09
CA ASP A 211 11.42 -2.36 15.98
C ASP A 211 11.05 -3.00 14.64
N SER A 212 10.27 -4.08 14.66
CA SER A 212 9.81 -4.79 13.47
C SER A 212 8.40 -4.39 13.01
N ILE A 213 7.64 -3.65 13.82
CA ILE A 213 6.26 -3.27 13.49
C ILE A 213 6.27 -2.19 12.41
N LEU A 214 5.59 -2.45 11.31
CA LEU A 214 5.35 -1.53 10.21
C LEU A 214 3.92 -1.00 10.27
N LEU A 215 3.72 0.24 9.83
CA LEU A 215 2.39 0.84 9.76
C LEU A 215 1.47 0.06 8.81
N SER A 216 2.04 -0.42 7.72
CA SER A 216 1.36 -1.23 6.73
C SER A 216 0.94 -2.62 7.24
N ASP A 217 1.55 -3.10 8.33
CA ASP A 217 1.12 -4.34 9.00
C ASP A 217 -0.03 -4.07 9.97
N LEU A 218 -0.07 -2.87 10.55
CA LEU A 218 -1.08 -2.49 11.54
C LEU A 218 -2.39 -2.06 10.90
N VAL A 219 -2.32 -1.34 9.79
CA VAL A 219 -3.47 -0.62 9.23
C VAL A 219 -3.69 -0.98 7.78
N GLY A 220 -4.85 -1.51 7.48
CA GLY A 220 -5.26 -1.80 6.11
C GLY A 220 -4.61 -3.02 5.50
N LYS A 221 -4.29 -4.04 6.31
CA LYS A 221 -3.76 -5.31 5.81
C LYS A 221 -4.66 -5.85 4.71
N ARG A 222 -4.07 -6.34 3.65
CA ARG A 222 -4.78 -6.90 2.50
C ARG A 222 -5.02 -8.38 2.69
N ILE A 223 -6.18 -8.82 2.20
CA ILE A 223 -6.41 -10.23 1.93
C ILE A 223 -5.68 -10.56 0.63
N SER A 224 -4.58 -11.31 0.75
CA SER A 224 -3.69 -11.58 -0.39
C SER A 224 -4.20 -12.68 -1.30
N HIS A 225 -4.97 -13.63 -0.76
CA HIS A 225 -5.39 -14.80 -1.49
C HIS A 225 -6.86 -14.74 -1.90
N SER A 226 -7.17 -15.25 -3.08
CA SER A 226 -8.53 -15.31 -3.62
C SER A 226 -9.49 -16.16 -2.80
N ARG A 227 -8.98 -16.90 -1.80
CA ARG A 227 -9.73 -17.80 -0.90
C ARG A 227 -9.65 -17.40 0.56
N ASP A 228 -9.11 -16.23 0.89
CA ASP A 228 -9.04 -15.77 2.28
C ASP A 228 -10.42 -15.36 2.76
N PHE A 229 -11.11 -16.29 3.36
CA PHE A 229 -12.35 -16.02 4.06
C PHE A 229 -12.03 -15.30 5.38
N PHE A 230 -12.64 -14.16 5.54
CA PHE A 230 -12.40 -13.32 6.70
C PHE A 230 -13.66 -12.54 7.08
N CYS A 231 -13.87 -12.34 8.37
CA CYS A 231 -15.00 -11.57 8.87
C CYS A 231 -14.65 -10.72 10.09
N ILE A 232 -15.42 -9.64 10.30
CA ILE A 232 -15.34 -8.75 11.44
C ILE A 232 -16.65 -8.86 12.21
N LEU A 233 -16.52 -9.09 13.50
CA LEU A 233 -17.61 -9.30 14.44
C LEU A 233 -17.64 -8.18 15.50
N PRO A 234 -18.83 -7.86 16.02
CA PRO A 234 -18.96 -6.98 17.19
C PRO A 234 -18.58 -7.72 18.49
N PRO A 235 -18.33 -6.99 19.59
CA PRO A 235 -17.95 -7.61 20.86
C PRO A 235 -19.12 -8.27 21.61
N PHE A 236 -20.35 -8.06 21.17
CA PHE A 236 -21.55 -8.59 21.86
C PHE A 236 -22.16 -9.78 21.11
N GLY A 237 -22.93 -10.58 21.81
CA GLY A 237 -23.67 -11.74 21.25
C GLY A 237 -22.83 -13.00 21.11
N LEU A 238 -21.53 -12.93 21.32
CA LEU A 238 -20.64 -14.10 21.32
C LEU A 238 -20.65 -14.82 22.68
N GLY A 239 -21.19 -14.17 23.73
CA GLY A 239 -21.08 -14.61 25.13
C GLY A 239 -19.70 -14.25 25.71
N ASP A 240 -19.68 -13.85 26.99
CA ASP A 240 -18.42 -13.44 27.64
C ASP A 240 -17.38 -14.56 27.63
N ASP A 241 -17.82 -15.80 27.78
CA ASP A 241 -16.95 -16.97 27.78
C ASP A 241 -16.36 -17.23 26.38
N ASN A 242 -17.08 -16.90 25.32
CA ASN A 242 -16.57 -17.06 23.94
C ASN A 242 -15.58 -15.96 23.56
N ILE A 243 -15.76 -14.72 24.05
CA ILE A 243 -14.77 -13.64 23.79
C ILE A 243 -13.44 -13.94 24.48
N LYS A 244 -13.46 -14.52 25.67
CA LYS A 244 -12.27 -14.94 26.41
C LYS A 244 -11.37 -15.92 25.61
N GLN A 245 -11.96 -16.62 24.66
CA GLN A 245 -11.29 -17.63 23.82
C GLN A 245 -10.55 -17.04 22.61
N PHE A 246 -10.79 -15.77 22.29
CA PHE A 246 -10.26 -15.09 21.09
C PHE A 246 -9.20 -14.05 21.43
N THR A 247 -8.43 -14.24 22.49
CA THR A 247 -7.30 -13.37 22.78
C THR A 247 -6.21 -13.58 21.76
N ALA A 248 -5.70 -12.48 21.20
CA ALA A 248 -4.53 -12.51 20.33
C ALA A 248 -3.33 -13.11 21.10
N GLU A 249 -2.50 -13.88 20.42
CA GLU A 249 -1.25 -14.44 21.00
C GLU A 249 -0.36 -13.33 21.59
N ASP A 250 -0.35 -12.16 20.93
CA ASP A 250 0.41 -10.98 21.34
C ASP A 250 -0.54 -9.78 21.42
N PRO A 251 -1.07 -9.45 22.61
CA PRO A 251 -2.00 -8.35 22.74
C PRO A 251 -1.32 -7.02 22.47
N SER A 252 -1.95 -6.20 21.66
CA SER A 252 -1.63 -4.80 21.53
C SER A 252 -2.86 -3.96 21.80
N PHE A 253 -2.64 -2.76 22.33
CA PHE A 253 -3.71 -1.88 22.74
C PHE A 253 -3.58 -0.55 22.00
N ILE A 254 -4.70 -0.02 21.54
CA ILE A 254 -4.75 1.33 20.97
C ILE A 254 -5.27 2.25 22.06
N CYS A 255 -4.45 3.20 22.47
CA CYS A 255 -4.76 4.16 23.51
C CYS A 255 -5.13 5.48 22.87
N PHE A 256 -6.37 5.90 23.02
CA PHE A 256 -6.86 7.21 22.61
C PHE A 256 -6.62 8.21 23.75
N PHE A 257 -6.21 9.41 23.39
CA PHE A 257 -5.90 10.44 24.36
C PHE A 257 -6.50 11.80 23.97
N GLU A 258 -6.77 12.64 24.95
CA GLU A 258 -7.18 14.02 24.81
C GLU A 258 -6.16 14.90 25.50
N GLY A 259 -5.24 15.47 24.74
CA GLY A 259 -4.22 16.36 25.25
C GLY A 259 -3.81 17.42 24.21
N ASN A 260 -3.50 18.63 24.68
CA ASN A 260 -3.07 19.74 23.81
C ASN A 260 -1.53 19.83 23.65
N GLY A 261 -0.78 18.84 24.12
CA GLY A 261 0.67 18.82 24.06
C GLY A 261 1.20 18.10 22.81
N PRO A 262 2.49 18.30 22.47
CA PRO A 262 3.18 17.49 21.47
C PRO A 262 3.13 16.02 21.87
N ILE A 263 2.70 15.15 20.96
CA ILE A 263 2.53 13.71 21.22
C ILE A 263 3.82 13.06 21.72
N ASP A 264 4.96 13.48 21.20
CA ASP A 264 6.28 12.92 21.58
C ASP A 264 6.57 13.11 23.06
N LEU A 265 6.24 14.28 23.61
CA LEU A 265 6.44 14.55 25.04
C LEU A 265 5.52 13.71 25.93
N LEU A 266 4.27 13.50 25.51
CA LEU A 266 3.34 12.64 26.22
C LEU A 266 3.79 11.18 26.18
N VAL A 267 4.20 10.71 25.01
CA VAL A 267 4.70 9.34 24.81
C VAL A 267 5.96 9.10 25.66
N ASP A 268 6.89 10.04 25.69
CA ASP A 268 8.09 9.94 26.54
C ASP A 268 7.72 9.88 28.03
N GLN A 269 6.77 10.70 28.46
CA GLN A 269 6.30 10.72 29.85
C GLN A 269 5.62 9.39 30.25
N TRP A 270 4.75 8.88 29.39
CA TRP A 270 4.11 7.58 29.60
C TRP A 270 5.12 6.44 29.56
N ASN A 271 6.11 6.48 28.68
CA ASN A 271 7.14 5.46 28.60
C ASN A 271 8.00 5.41 29.84
N ASN A 272 8.40 6.58 30.41
CA ASN A 272 9.14 6.62 31.66
C ASN A 272 8.35 5.97 32.83
N GLN A 273 7.06 6.21 32.87
CA GLN A 273 6.19 5.59 33.89
C GLN A 273 6.00 4.10 33.61
N ALA A 274 5.70 3.70 32.38
CA ALA A 274 5.50 2.31 31.97
C ALA A 274 6.75 1.45 32.19
N GLU A 275 7.94 2.01 31.96
CA GLU A 275 9.22 1.36 32.24
C GLU A 275 9.44 1.15 33.73
N ALA A 276 9.15 2.15 34.55
CA ALA A 276 9.24 2.05 36.01
C ALA A 276 8.27 0.96 36.57
N GLU A 277 7.10 0.82 35.99
CA GLU A 277 6.10 -0.20 36.34
C GLU A 277 6.37 -1.54 35.62
N GLY A 278 7.26 -1.56 34.64
CA GLY A 278 7.59 -2.70 33.79
C GLY A 278 6.40 -3.24 33.00
N LEU A 279 5.48 -2.37 32.58
CA LEU A 279 4.24 -2.76 31.90
C LEU A 279 4.42 -2.94 30.39
N GLY A 280 5.20 -2.07 29.75
CA GLY A 280 5.36 -2.09 28.31
C GLY A 280 5.86 -0.77 27.74
N LYS A 281 5.50 -0.49 26.48
CA LYS A 281 5.94 0.72 25.80
C LYS A 281 4.85 1.30 24.90
N PHE A 282 4.72 2.62 24.92
CA PHE A 282 3.88 3.40 24.04
C PHE A 282 4.66 3.84 22.81
N ILE A 283 4.02 3.82 21.64
CA ILE A 283 4.62 4.24 20.37
C ILE A 283 3.58 5.04 19.58
N SER A 284 3.98 6.18 19.05
CA SER A 284 3.13 6.97 18.17
C SER A 284 3.01 6.32 16.79
N PHE A 285 1.86 6.46 16.14
CA PHE A 285 1.70 6.03 14.75
C PHE A 285 2.60 6.83 13.81
N GLU A 286 2.97 8.06 14.17
CA GLU A 286 3.90 8.89 13.40
C GLU A 286 5.33 8.33 13.43
N ASP A 287 5.79 7.83 14.57
CA ASP A 287 7.09 7.15 14.69
C ASP A 287 7.14 5.88 13.87
N ILE A 288 6.05 5.10 13.88
CA ILE A 288 5.96 3.89 13.07
C ILE A 288 6.00 4.25 11.57
N ASP A 289 5.23 5.25 11.11
CA ASP A 289 5.26 5.75 9.71
C ASP A 289 6.66 6.22 9.31
N SER A 290 7.29 7.00 10.16
CA SER A 290 8.63 7.54 9.88
C SER A 290 9.70 6.45 9.77
N ARG A 291 9.63 5.42 10.62
CA ARG A 291 10.51 4.25 10.57
C ARG A 291 10.29 3.43 9.32
N GLU A 292 9.05 3.13 8.97
CA GLU A 292 8.74 2.37 7.76
C GLU A 292 9.23 3.08 6.49
N ARG A 293 9.02 4.39 6.38
CA ARG A 293 9.56 5.18 5.26
C ARG A 293 11.07 5.12 5.17
N LYS A 294 11.77 5.24 6.31
CA LYS A 294 13.23 5.09 6.36
C LYS A 294 13.65 3.68 5.93
N GLN A 295 12.97 2.64 6.40
CA GLN A 295 13.26 1.26 6.02
C GLN A 295 13.05 1.02 4.52
N ILE A 296 11.97 1.56 3.92
CA ILE A 296 11.76 1.47 2.47
C ILE A 296 12.91 2.14 1.71
N ILE A 297 13.34 3.33 2.13
CA ILE A 297 14.45 4.04 1.48
C ILE A 297 15.76 3.26 1.62
N ILE A 298 16.07 2.80 2.83
CA ILE A 298 17.31 2.06 3.12
C ILE A 298 17.30 0.72 2.37
N GLY A 299 16.22 -0.05 2.49
CA GLY A 299 16.08 -1.37 1.86
C GLY A 299 16.07 -1.32 0.33
N ASN A 300 15.68 -0.18 -0.26
CA ASN A 300 15.68 -0.01 -1.70
C ASN A 300 16.81 0.93 -2.20
N ARG A 301 17.80 1.25 -1.37
CA ARG A 301 18.90 2.18 -1.72
C ARG A 301 19.62 1.76 -3.02
N SER A 302 19.87 0.47 -3.19
CA SER A 302 20.51 -0.06 -4.40
C SER A 302 19.63 0.11 -5.64
N PHE A 303 18.32 -0.10 -5.54
CA PHE A 303 17.38 0.14 -6.64
C PHE A 303 17.25 1.63 -6.98
N ILE A 304 17.23 2.50 -5.96
CA ILE A 304 17.21 3.96 -6.16
C ILE A 304 18.47 4.42 -6.88
N SER A 305 19.65 3.99 -6.43
CA SER A 305 20.92 4.36 -7.07
C SER A 305 21.03 3.81 -8.49
N LEU A 306 20.61 2.56 -8.73
CA LEU A 306 20.54 1.99 -10.07
C LEU A 306 19.59 2.79 -10.96
N GLY A 307 18.41 3.13 -10.47
CA GLY A 307 17.43 3.94 -11.20
C GLY A 307 17.98 5.32 -11.59
N LEU A 308 18.69 5.98 -10.68
CA LEU A 308 19.35 7.26 -10.95
C LEU A 308 20.47 7.14 -12.01
N VAL A 309 21.31 6.11 -11.90
CA VAL A 309 22.37 5.87 -12.89
C VAL A 309 21.76 5.61 -14.28
N VAL A 310 20.74 4.75 -14.36
CA VAL A 310 20.03 4.48 -15.63
C VAL A 310 19.37 5.75 -16.16
N ALA A 311 18.79 6.59 -15.29
CA ALA A 311 18.22 7.88 -15.68
C ALA A 311 19.26 8.82 -16.29
N LEU A 312 20.43 8.95 -15.67
CA LEU A 312 21.52 9.78 -16.17
C LEU A 312 22.07 9.27 -17.52
N ILE A 313 22.30 7.96 -17.64
CA ILE A 313 22.74 7.35 -18.89
C ILE A 313 21.70 7.58 -19.99
N SER A 314 20.41 7.43 -19.67
CA SER A 314 19.33 7.65 -20.63
C SER A 314 19.24 9.11 -21.07
N LEU A 315 19.42 10.08 -20.17
CA LEU A 315 19.42 11.51 -20.50
C LEU A 315 20.59 11.87 -21.46
N ILE A 316 21.78 11.32 -21.20
CA ILE A 316 22.93 11.47 -22.10
C ILE A 316 22.64 10.78 -23.44
N GLY A 317 22.05 9.59 -23.40
CA GLY A 317 21.67 8.82 -24.59
C GLY A 317 20.69 9.57 -25.51
N ILE A 318 19.67 10.24 -24.93
CA ILE A 318 18.69 11.06 -25.66
C ILE A 318 19.40 12.25 -26.36
N SER A 319 20.24 12.95 -25.60
CA SER A 319 20.97 14.08 -26.15
C SER A 319 21.88 13.64 -27.32
N GLY A 320 22.62 12.54 -27.13
CA GLY A 320 23.46 11.94 -28.18
C GLY A 320 22.64 11.45 -29.38
N TYR A 321 21.49 10.81 -29.12
CA TYR A 321 20.58 10.38 -30.19
C TYR A 321 20.09 11.56 -31.04
N ASN A 322 19.62 12.64 -30.42
CA ASN A 322 19.14 13.83 -31.11
C ASN A 322 20.26 14.47 -31.98
N ILE A 323 21.48 14.56 -31.43
CA ILE A 323 22.62 15.07 -32.14
C ILE A 323 22.96 14.19 -33.39
N LEU A 324 23.05 12.87 -33.18
CA LEU A 324 23.35 11.93 -34.26
C LEU A 324 22.25 11.89 -35.32
N GLN A 325 20.99 11.93 -34.92
CA GLN A 325 19.86 11.96 -35.84
C GLN A 325 19.90 13.21 -36.70
N MET A 326 20.15 14.36 -36.11
CA MET A 326 20.27 15.61 -36.83
C MET A 326 21.44 15.62 -37.81
N LEU A 327 22.59 15.07 -37.39
CA LEU A 327 23.75 14.95 -38.28
C LEU A 327 23.51 14.01 -39.47
N LYS A 328 22.88 12.85 -39.23
CA LYS A 328 22.53 11.87 -40.26
C LYS A 328 21.47 12.37 -41.25
N ASN A 329 20.47 13.07 -40.73
CA ASN A 329 19.34 13.53 -41.54
C ASN A 329 19.56 14.93 -42.14
N ARG A 330 20.79 15.47 -42.01
CA ARG A 330 21.10 16.82 -42.41
C ARG A 330 20.72 17.13 -43.88
N GLN A 331 21.03 16.22 -44.79
CA GLN A 331 20.67 16.39 -46.22
C GLN A 331 19.15 16.35 -46.42
N GLU A 332 18.45 15.44 -45.74
CA GLU A 332 17.00 15.36 -45.82
C GLU A 332 16.32 16.62 -45.23
N ILE A 333 16.86 17.19 -44.14
CA ILE A 333 16.42 18.45 -43.55
C ILE A 333 16.54 19.59 -44.53
N VAL A 334 17.69 19.71 -45.22
CA VAL A 334 17.89 20.75 -46.23
C VAL A 334 16.88 20.60 -47.37
N VAL A 335 16.65 19.37 -47.85
CA VAL A 335 15.64 19.11 -48.89
C VAL A 335 14.23 19.49 -48.42
N TYR A 336 13.84 19.21 -47.18
CA TYR A 336 12.54 19.60 -46.64
C TYR A 336 12.38 21.13 -46.56
N LEU A 337 13.43 21.84 -46.12
CA LEU A 337 13.45 23.30 -46.07
C LEU A 337 13.36 23.92 -47.45
N MET A 338 14.06 23.35 -48.46
CA MET A 338 13.99 23.79 -49.85
C MET A 338 12.62 23.56 -50.49
N HIS A 339 11.86 22.57 -49.99
CA HIS A 339 10.47 22.32 -50.42
C HIS A 339 9.41 23.10 -49.61
N GLY A 340 9.84 24.13 -48.84
CA GLY A 340 8.95 25.06 -48.17
C GLY A 340 8.47 24.60 -46.78
N MET A 341 9.17 23.63 -46.16
CA MET A 341 8.90 23.27 -44.78
C MET A 341 9.57 24.28 -43.84
N ASP A 342 8.83 24.85 -42.89
CA ASP A 342 9.35 25.80 -41.91
C ASP A 342 10.08 25.07 -40.77
N TRP A 343 11.04 25.77 -40.12
CA TRP A 343 11.73 25.27 -38.92
C TRP A 343 10.81 24.83 -37.78
N PRO A 344 9.76 25.57 -37.44
CA PRO A 344 8.82 25.12 -36.40
C PRO A 344 8.14 23.80 -36.73
N HIS A 345 7.81 23.57 -38.00
CA HIS A 345 7.16 22.33 -38.42
C HIS A 345 8.14 21.13 -38.34
N LEU A 346 9.38 21.31 -38.73
CA LEU A 346 10.42 20.29 -38.58
C LEU A 346 10.69 19.95 -37.11
N PHE A 347 10.79 20.98 -36.26
CA PHE A 347 10.91 20.83 -34.82
C PHE A 347 9.75 20.00 -34.25
N PHE A 348 8.51 20.30 -34.67
CA PHE A 348 7.31 19.59 -34.19
C PHE A 348 7.34 18.10 -34.60
N VAL A 349 7.80 17.78 -35.80
CA VAL A 349 7.95 16.39 -36.28
C VAL A 349 8.98 15.63 -35.44
N GLU A 350 10.15 16.24 -35.16
CA GLU A 350 11.16 15.61 -34.28
C GLU A 350 10.66 15.42 -32.85
N MET A 351 9.98 16.40 -32.31
CA MET A 351 9.38 16.28 -30.96
C MET A 351 8.31 15.19 -30.90
N ALA A 352 7.51 15.02 -31.96
CA ALA A 352 6.55 13.93 -32.05
C ALA A 352 7.22 12.54 -32.08
N CYS A 353 8.36 12.42 -32.84
CA CYS A 353 9.16 11.19 -32.82
C CYS A 353 9.69 10.88 -31.42
N ASN A 354 10.27 11.87 -30.75
CA ASN A 354 10.81 11.72 -29.42
C ASN A 354 9.70 11.39 -28.39
N ALA A 355 8.51 12.01 -28.50
CA ALA A 355 7.38 11.69 -27.65
C ALA A 355 6.97 10.21 -27.75
N ILE A 356 6.96 9.62 -28.95
CA ILE A 356 6.67 8.19 -29.15
C ILE A 356 7.73 7.33 -28.46
N ILE A 357 9.02 7.69 -28.60
CA ILE A 357 10.16 6.97 -28.01
C ILE A 357 10.06 6.96 -26.46
N PHE A 358 9.47 8.00 -25.86
CA PHE A 358 9.33 8.09 -24.41
C PHE A 358 8.02 7.50 -23.88
N LEU A 359 6.90 7.83 -24.51
CA LEU A 359 5.58 7.44 -24.04
C LEU A 359 5.29 5.95 -24.20
N LEU A 360 5.76 5.35 -25.29
CA LEU A 360 5.50 3.93 -25.54
C LEU A 360 6.14 3.02 -24.48
N PRO A 361 7.47 3.10 -24.18
CA PRO A 361 8.07 2.27 -23.14
C PRO A 361 7.54 2.61 -21.73
N ALA A 362 7.19 3.87 -21.46
CA ALA A 362 6.58 4.27 -20.21
C ALA A 362 5.20 3.63 -19.99
N ALA A 363 4.38 3.60 -21.06
CA ALA A 363 3.07 2.93 -21.02
C ALA A 363 3.20 1.41 -20.81
N VAL A 364 4.17 0.79 -21.48
CA VAL A 364 4.48 -0.65 -21.31
C VAL A 364 4.94 -0.92 -19.89
N ALA A 365 5.82 -0.09 -19.32
CA ALA A 365 6.29 -0.23 -17.95
C ALA A 365 5.13 -0.11 -16.92
N LEU A 366 4.24 0.88 -17.08
CA LEU A 366 3.04 1.03 -16.25
C LEU A 366 2.14 -0.19 -16.33
N GLY A 367 1.89 -0.69 -17.54
CA GLY A 367 1.09 -1.89 -17.76
C GLY A 367 1.71 -3.12 -17.11
N ALA A 368 3.02 -3.31 -17.26
CA ALA A 368 3.76 -4.41 -16.66
C ALA A 368 3.71 -4.38 -15.12
N VAL A 369 3.89 -3.21 -14.50
CA VAL A 369 3.78 -3.06 -13.03
C VAL A 369 2.35 -3.32 -12.56
N LYS A 370 1.34 -2.80 -13.27
CA LYS A 370 -0.07 -3.04 -12.93
C LYS A 370 -0.42 -4.52 -12.98
N ILE A 371 -0.02 -5.20 -14.06
CA ILE A 371 -0.25 -6.65 -14.23
C ILE A 371 0.55 -7.43 -13.19
N GLY A 372 1.83 -7.09 -12.99
CA GLY A 372 2.68 -7.73 -11.99
C GLY A 372 2.09 -7.68 -10.58
N ILE A 373 1.60 -6.52 -10.15
CA ILE A 373 0.93 -6.36 -8.84
C ILE A 373 -0.40 -7.13 -8.78
N SER A 374 -1.11 -7.27 -9.91
CA SER A 374 -2.39 -8.00 -9.93
C SER A 374 -2.25 -9.52 -9.97
N VAL A 375 -1.15 -10.03 -10.48
CA VAL A 375 -0.89 -11.47 -10.69
C VAL A 375 -0.01 -12.07 -9.60
N ALA A 376 0.92 -11.29 -9.06
CA ALA A 376 1.82 -11.80 -8.02
C ALA A 376 1.09 -11.90 -6.67
N GLU A 377 0.92 -13.11 -6.19
CA GLU A 377 0.25 -13.44 -4.92
C GLU A 377 0.95 -12.84 -3.70
N ASN A 378 2.24 -12.50 -3.80
CA ASN A 378 3.07 -11.98 -2.72
C ASN A 378 3.31 -10.45 -2.76
N THR A 379 2.44 -9.68 -3.40
CA THR A 379 2.60 -8.22 -3.49
C THR A 379 1.82 -7.43 -2.43
N ASP A 380 1.67 -7.99 -1.25
CA ASP A 380 0.89 -7.39 -0.15
C ASP A 380 1.40 -6.00 0.28
N THR A 381 2.65 -5.68 -0.08
CA THR A 381 3.30 -4.40 0.25
C THR A 381 3.35 -3.41 -0.90
N MET A 382 2.61 -3.64 -1.99
CA MET A 382 2.62 -2.76 -3.18
C MET A 382 1.21 -2.39 -3.61
N LEU A 383 1.00 -1.12 -3.93
CA LEU A 383 -0.26 -0.61 -4.44
C LEU A 383 -0.06 0.17 -5.73
N TYR A 384 -0.73 -0.26 -6.81
CA TYR A 384 -0.81 0.55 -8.01
C TYR A 384 -1.84 1.67 -7.80
N GLY A 385 -1.40 2.92 -7.89
CA GLY A 385 -2.23 4.08 -7.62
C GLY A 385 -1.85 5.33 -8.41
N PRO A 386 -2.46 6.48 -8.10
CA PRO A 386 -2.18 7.74 -8.78
C PRO A 386 -0.71 8.15 -8.75
N LEU A 387 0.02 7.77 -7.70
CA LEU A 387 1.45 8.06 -7.55
C LEU A 387 2.28 7.47 -8.69
N ASN A 388 1.93 6.27 -9.18
CA ASN A 388 2.60 5.66 -10.33
C ASN A 388 2.43 6.49 -11.60
N LEU A 389 1.23 7.04 -11.82
CA LEU A 389 0.97 7.91 -12.97
C LEU A 389 1.73 9.23 -12.85
N ILE A 390 1.75 9.85 -11.67
CA ILE A 390 2.47 11.10 -11.41
C ILE A 390 3.97 10.92 -11.65
N VAL A 391 4.57 9.88 -11.11
CA VAL A 391 6.00 9.59 -11.27
C VAL A 391 6.33 9.36 -12.74
N THR A 392 5.57 8.52 -13.44
CA THR A 392 5.80 8.26 -14.87
C THR A 392 5.62 9.51 -15.72
N SER A 393 4.59 10.31 -15.45
CA SER A 393 4.37 11.57 -16.17
C SER A 393 5.51 12.57 -15.93
N GLY A 394 6.01 12.66 -14.69
CA GLY A 394 7.16 13.49 -14.34
C GLY A 394 8.44 13.07 -15.07
N ILE A 395 8.68 11.76 -15.12
CA ILE A 395 9.80 11.20 -15.89
C ILE A 395 9.67 11.56 -17.37
N CYS A 396 8.52 11.28 -17.99
CA CYS A 396 8.29 11.61 -19.42
C CYS A 396 8.45 13.11 -19.68
N ALA A 397 7.91 13.97 -18.81
CA ALA A 397 8.06 15.42 -18.93
C ALA A 397 9.53 15.86 -18.88
N ALA A 398 10.32 15.32 -17.94
CA ALA A 398 11.75 15.62 -17.85
C ALA A 398 12.51 15.23 -19.14
N TYR A 399 12.22 14.05 -19.69
CA TYR A 399 12.83 13.60 -20.94
C TYR A 399 12.44 14.45 -22.14
N ILE A 400 11.15 14.81 -22.24
CA ILE A 400 10.66 15.70 -23.30
C ILE A 400 11.35 17.07 -23.20
N LEU A 401 11.49 17.63 -21.99
CA LEU A 401 12.16 18.91 -21.78
C LEU A 401 13.63 18.88 -22.17
N VAL A 402 14.37 17.84 -21.78
CA VAL A 402 15.79 17.68 -22.15
C VAL A 402 15.93 17.48 -23.66
N SER A 403 15.06 16.67 -24.27
CA SER A 403 15.04 16.50 -25.73
C SER A 403 14.75 17.81 -26.43
N MET A 404 13.75 18.57 -25.99
CA MET A 404 13.40 19.88 -26.52
C MET A 404 14.57 20.87 -26.41
N ALA A 405 15.19 20.96 -25.24
CA ALA A 405 16.35 21.83 -25.04
C ALA A 405 17.51 21.46 -25.98
N THR A 406 17.82 20.17 -26.14
CA THR A 406 18.88 19.70 -27.04
C THR A 406 18.60 20.05 -28.49
N VAL A 407 17.36 19.82 -28.94
CA VAL A 407 16.95 20.14 -30.32
C VAL A 407 16.96 21.66 -30.56
N LEU A 408 16.45 22.47 -29.64
CA LEU A 408 16.51 23.93 -29.76
C LEU A 408 17.92 24.49 -29.80
N LEU A 409 18.84 23.97 -28.98
CA LEU A 409 20.26 24.37 -29.02
C LEU A 409 20.91 24.02 -30.34
N LEU A 410 20.57 22.87 -30.94
CA LEU A 410 21.08 22.45 -32.23
C LEU A 410 20.54 23.32 -33.39
N TYR A 411 19.32 23.82 -33.31
CA TYR A 411 18.72 24.67 -34.32
C TYR A 411 19.14 26.14 -34.23
N ARG A 412 19.48 26.64 -33.02
CA ARG A 412 19.79 28.05 -32.78
C ARG A 412 20.97 28.57 -33.60
N ASP A 413 22.01 27.73 -33.79
CA ASP A 413 23.28 28.17 -34.38
C ASP A 413 23.43 27.86 -35.88
N ARG A 414 22.32 27.49 -36.59
CA ARG A 414 22.45 27.01 -37.97
C ARG A 414 21.64 27.83 -38.96
N SER A 415 22.33 28.74 -39.62
CA SER A 415 21.83 29.35 -40.88
C SER A 415 21.84 28.31 -42.00
N LEU A 416 20.89 28.39 -42.94
CA LEU A 416 20.80 27.52 -44.12
C LEU A 416 22.14 27.44 -44.89
N SER A 417 22.86 28.57 -44.94
CA SER A 417 24.19 28.69 -45.57
C SER A 417 25.27 27.84 -44.85
N SER A 418 25.21 27.72 -43.52
CA SER A 418 26.15 26.89 -42.74
C SER A 418 25.90 25.40 -42.91
N LEU A 419 24.66 25.03 -43.20
CA LEU A 419 24.26 23.66 -43.49
C LEU A 419 24.70 23.19 -44.86
N MET A 420 24.68 24.08 -45.86
CA MET A 420 25.12 23.77 -47.22
C MET A 420 26.64 23.76 -47.39
N ARG A 421 27.40 24.54 -46.60
CA ARG A 421 28.85 24.75 -46.76
C ARG A 421 29.75 23.61 -46.23
N LYS A 422 29.21 22.70 -45.45
CA LYS A 422 29.94 21.58 -44.81
C LYS A 422 29.52 20.20 -45.34
N GLY A 423 28.78 20.12 -46.43
CA GLY A 423 28.43 18.91 -47.16
C GLY A 423 29.38 18.71 -48.36
#